data_f522e36cf409699b4503fb1d88fbc432
#
_entry.id   f522e36cf409699b4503fb1d88fbc432
#
_cell.length_a   1.000
_cell.length_b   1.000
_cell.length_c   1.000
_cell.angle_alpha   90.00
_cell.angle_beta   90.00
_cell.angle_gamma   90.00
#
_symmetry.space_group_name_H-M   'P 1'
#
loop_
_entity.id
_entity.type
_entity.pdbx_description
1 polymer ?
#
loop_
_entity_poly.entity_id
_entity_poly.type
_entity_poly.pdbx_seq_one_letter_code
_entity_poly.pdbx_strand_id
1 'polypeptide(L)'
;MRLRSLRRLEEMALKTEREQLIAVQEELTALVGDETLQWQRITGEIRDMKAVFAKSDTRRTDCAEAPDIDVDAAEILVEREPITVICSKNGWIRAMKGHQDLEAEYKFKEGDGPAFILHAETTDKILLFAENGRFYTLSGDKLPRGRGFGEPVSLMVDLPADVDIVRLLK
;
A
#
# COMPACT_ATOMS: atom_id res chain seq x y z
N MET A 1 -58.12 42.79 -4.12
CA MET A 1 -56.84 43.04 -4.88
C MET A 1 -55.67 42.14 -4.45
N ARG A 2 -55.56 41.67 -3.22
CA ARG A 2 -54.40 40.91 -2.71
C ARG A 2 -54.18 39.51 -3.35
N LEU A 3 -55.22 38.77 -3.68
CA LEU A 3 -55.06 37.40 -4.23
C LEU A 3 -54.49 37.35 -5.67
N ARG A 4 -54.82 38.32 -6.52
CA ARG A 4 -54.26 38.39 -7.87
C ARG A 4 -52.78 38.80 -7.90
N SER A 5 -52.38 39.64 -6.97
CA SER A 5 -50.95 40.03 -6.86
C SER A 5 -50.10 38.89 -6.29
N LEU A 6 -50.62 38.10 -5.36
CA LEU A 6 -49.94 36.91 -4.84
C LEU A 6 -49.75 35.85 -5.91
N ARG A 7 -50.79 35.50 -6.68
CA ARG A 7 -50.67 34.55 -7.82
C ARG A 7 -49.67 35.02 -8.88
N ARG A 8 -49.61 36.31 -9.14
CA ARG A 8 -48.64 36.88 -10.14
C ARG A 8 -47.18 36.79 -9.61
N LEU A 9 -46.99 37.00 -8.30
CA LEU A 9 -45.66 36.84 -7.68
C LEU A 9 -45.21 35.37 -7.64
N GLU A 10 -46.13 34.46 -7.33
CA GLU A 10 -45.87 33.00 -7.39
C GLU A 10 -45.55 32.55 -8.85
N GLU A 11 -46.32 33.04 -9.83
CA GLU A 11 -46.06 32.74 -11.24
C GLU A 11 -44.69 33.25 -11.72
N MET A 12 -44.32 34.47 -11.26
CA MET A 12 -42.99 35.03 -11.58
C MET A 12 -41.89 34.22 -10.90
N ALA A 13 -42.05 33.83 -9.63
CA ALA A 13 -41.10 33.02 -8.91
C ALA A 13 -40.89 31.65 -9.61
N LEU A 14 -41.96 30.97 -10.00
CA LEU A 14 -41.90 29.70 -10.73
C LEU A 14 -41.22 29.84 -12.11
N LYS A 15 -41.46 30.94 -12.81
CA LYS A 15 -40.74 31.20 -14.09
C LYS A 15 -39.25 31.37 -13.87
N THR A 16 -38.87 32.16 -12.88
CA THR A 16 -37.44 32.36 -12.53
C THR A 16 -36.78 31.05 -12.12
N GLU A 17 -37.44 30.24 -11.28
CA GLU A 17 -36.93 28.94 -10.85
C GLU A 17 -36.78 27.97 -12.05
N ARG A 18 -37.78 27.95 -12.96
CA ARG A 18 -37.68 27.16 -14.18
C ARG A 18 -36.51 27.59 -15.06
N GLU A 19 -36.28 28.89 -15.23
CA GLU A 19 -35.14 29.40 -16.00
C GLU A 19 -33.81 29.02 -15.38
N GLN A 20 -33.70 29.10 -14.06
CA GLN A 20 -32.53 28.65 -13.32
C GLN A 20 -32.27 27.14 -13.49
N LEU A 21 -33.30 26.32 -13.39
CA LEU A 21 -33.18 24.86 -13.57
C LEU A 21 -32.76 24.49 -15.00
N ILE A 22 -33.27 25.21 -16.01
CA ILE A 22 -32.87 25.00 -17.41
C ILE A 22 -31.37 25.35 -17.58
N ALA A 23 -30.92 26.47 -17.02
CA ALA A 23 -29.49 26.85 -17.09
C ALA A 23 -28.58 25.82 -16.40
N VAL A 24 -28.98 25.32 -15.23
CA VAL A 24 -28.25 24.26 -14.54
C VAL A 24 -28.24 22.94 -15.34
N GLN A 25 -29.36 22.59 -15.96
CA GLN A 25 -29.46 21.41 -16.82
C GLN A 25 -28.51 21.52 -18.04
N GLU A 26 -28.44 22.67 -18.67
CA GLU A 26 -27.55 22.93 -19.82
C GLU A 26 -26.08 22.84 -19.39
N GLU A 27 -25.72 23.46 -18.24
CA GLU A 27 -24.38 23.41 -17.68
C GLU A 27 -23.95 21.95 -17.34
N LEU A 28 -24.83 21.19 -16.67
CA LEU A 28 -24.54 19.80 -16.32
C LEU A 28 -24.45 18.91 -17.56
N THR A 29 -25.29 19.14 -18.55
CA THR A 29 -25.25 18.37 -19.81
C THR A 29 -23.96 18.63 -20.57
N ALA A 30 -23.48 19.87 -20.63
CA ALA A 30 -22.20 20.22 -21.21
C ALA A 30 -21.03 19.58 -20.42
N LEU A 31 -21.10 19.62 -19.09
CA LEU A 31 -20.08 19.04 -18.22
C LEU A 31 -19.97 17.52 -18.41
N VAL A 32 -21.08 16.81 -18.55
CA VAL A 32 -21.08 15.35 -18.77
C VAL A 32 -20.52 14.99 -20.14
N GLY A 33 -20.73 15.85 -21.13
CA GLY A 33 -20.31 15.60 -22.51
C GLY A 33 -18.86 15.98 -22.83
N ASP A 34 -18.19 16.77 -22.00
CA ASP A 34 -16.83 17.28 -22.26
C ASP A 34 -15.87 17.00 -21.08
N GLU A 35 -14.91 16.12 -21.32
CA GLU A 35 -13.88 15.76 -20.34
C GLU A 35 -13.02 16.97 -19.93
N THR A 36 -12.78 17.90 -20.84
CA THR A 36 -12.00 19.12 -20.55
C THR A 36 -12.69 19.99 -19.50
N LEU A 37 -14.01 20.15 -19.62
CA LEU A 37 -14.82 20.89 -18.65
C LEU A 37 -14.85 20.18 -17.29
N GLN A 38 -14.89 18.84 -17.27
CA GLN A 38 -14.80 18.06 -16.03
C GLN A 38 -13.49 18.33 -15.30
N TRP A 39 -12.35 18.26 -16.00
CA TRP A 39 -11.05 18.55 -15.42
C TRP A 39 -10.91 20.00 -14.94
N GLN A 40 -11.49 20.96 -15.67
CA GLN A 40 -11.52 22.35 -15.22
C GLN A 40 -12.33 22.51 -13.93
N ARG A 41 -13.47 21.83 -13.82
CA ARG A 41 -14.31 21.84 -12.61
C ARG A 41 -13.57 21.25 -11.42
N ILE A 42 -12.98 20.07 -11.58
CA ILE A 42 -12.18 19.41 -10.54
C ILE A 42 -11.02 20.30 -10.09
N THR A 43 -10.30 20.91 -11.03
CA THR A 43 -9.19 21.81 -10.72
C THR A 43 -9.66 23.03 -9.92
N GLY A 44 -10.82 23.59 -10.26
CA GLY A 44 -11.45 24.67 -9.50
C GLY A 44 -11.76 24.27 -8.05
N GLU A 45 -12.44 23.15 -7.88
CA GLU A 45 -12.81 22.63 -6.56
C GLU A 45 -11.59 22.33 -5.68
N ILE A 46 -10.51 21.78 -6.26
CA ILE A 46 -9.25 21.55 -5.55
C ILE A 46 -8.61 22.88 -5.12
N ARG A 47 -8.65 23.90 -5.97
CA ARG A 47 -8.11 25.23 -5.61
C ARG A 47 -8.90 25.87 -4.47
N ASP A 48 -10.22 25.73 -4.48
CA ASP A 48 -11.09 26.25 -3.43
C ASP A 48 -10.84 25.52 -2.10
N MET A 49 -10.72 24.20 -2.12
CA MET A 49 -10.32 23.41 -0.96
C MET A 49 -8.96 23.84 -0.44
N LYS A 50 -7.98 24.02 -1.31
CA LYS A 50 -6.66 24.49 -0.93
C LYS A 50 -6.73 25.87 -0.24
N ALA A 51 -7.55 26.79 -0.75
CA ALA A 51 -7.71 28.12 -0.15
C ALA A 51 -8.34 28.07 1.25
N VAL A 52 -9.27 27.13 1.49
CA VAL A 52 -9.93 26.92 2.78
C VAL A 52 -8.97 26.30 3.80
N PHE A 53 -8.25 25.26 3.41
CA PHE A 53 -7.44 24.46 4.34
C PHE A 53 -6.00 24.95 4.51
N ALA A 54 -5.42 25.65 3.53
CA ALA A 54 -4.04 26.09 3.57
C ALA A 54 -3.70 26.99 4.78
N LYS A 55 -4.66 27.75 5.29
CA LYS A 55 -4.47 28.64 6.44
C LYS A 55 -4.56 27.93 7.79
N SER A 56 -5.25 26.79 7.84
CA SER A 56 -5.45 26.01 9.07
C SER A 56 -4.52 24.81 9.17
N ASP A 57 -3.82 24.46 8.11
CA ASP A 57 -2.93 23.30 8.07
C ASP A 57 -1.58 23.64 8.69
N THR A 58 -1.36 23.16 9.91
CA THR A 58 -0.11 23.31 10.66
C THR A 58 0.87 22.16 10.44
N ARG A 59 0.55 21.22 9.55
CA ARG A 59 1.44 20.08 9.25
C ARG A 59 2.72 20.58 8.60
N ARG A 60 3.85 20.03 9.04
CA ARG A 60 5.19 20.30 8.48
C ARG A 60 5.62 19.28 7.43
N THR A 61 4.67 18.47 6.93
CA THR A 61 4.95 17.48 5.88
C THR A 61 4.90 18.16 4.52
N ASP A 62 5.98 18.03 3.77
CA ASP A 62 6.07 18.46 2.38
C ASP A 62 6.38 17.28 1.48
N CYS A 63 5.98 17.37 0.20
CA CYS A 63 6.38 16.39 -0.79
C CYS A 63 7.72 16.84 -1.38
N ALA A 64 8.80 16.22 -0.93
CA ALA A 64 10.11 16.37 -1.55
C ALA A 64 10.20 15.51 -2.81
N GLU A 65 11.08 15.89 -3.73
CA GLU A 65 11.45 15.00 -4.83
C GLU A 65 12.03 13.70 -4.24
N ALA A 66 11.69 12.57 -4.87
CA ALA A 66 12.25 11.30 -4.46
C ALA A 66 13.80 11.39 -4.50
N PRO A 67 14.50 10.94 -3.45
CA PRO A 67 15.94 10.87 -3.51
C PRO A 67 16.36 9.97 -4.67
N ASP A 68 17.41 10.36 -5.38
CA ASP A 68 18.07 9.47 -6.35
C ASP A 68 18.55 8.23 -5.59
N ILE A 69 17.81 7.15 -5.72
CA ILE A 69 18.21 5.87 -5.15
C ILE A 69 19.16 5.25 -6.17
N ASP A 70 20.46 5.27 -5.86
CA ASP A 70 21.44 4.40 -6.52
C ASP A 70 20.99 2.96 -6.23
N VAL A 71 20.26 2.39 -7.17
CA VAL A 71 19.92 0.96 -7.14
C VAL A 71 21.26 0.24 -7.29
N ASP A 72 21.71 -0.37 -6.21
CA ASP A 72 22.97 -1.08 -6.18
C ASP A 72 22.98 -2.06 -7.35
N ALA A 73 23.94 -1.91 -8.26
CA ALA A 73 24.02 -2.72 -9.49
C ALA A 73 24.09 -4.24 -9.16
N ALA A 74 24.41 -4.59 -7.92
CA ALA A 74 24.36 -5.94 -7.39
C ALA A 74 22.91 -6.47 -7.24
N GLU A 75 21.90 -5.62 -6.95
CA GLU A 75 20.50 -6.05 -6.89
C GLU A 75 19.91 -6.38 -8.28
N ILE A 76 20.46 -5.78 -9.34
CA ILE A 76 20.03 -6.02 -10.73
C ILE A 76 20.49 -7.38 -11.27
N LEU A 77 21.55 -7.95 -10.67
CA LEU A 77 22.18 -9.21 -11.13
C LEU A 77 21.63 -10.47 -10.42
N VAL A 78 20.66 -10.34 -9.53
CA VAL A 78 20.06 -11.50 -8.86
C VAL A 78 19.22 -12.29 -9.84
N GLU A 79 19.67 -13.52 -10.17
CA GLU A 79 18.88 -14.46 -10.98
C GLU A 79 17.59 -14.83 -10.23
N ARG A 80 16.47 -14.72 -10.93
CA ARG A 80 15.16 -15.10 -10.42
C ARG A 80 15.04 -16.63 -10.39
N GLU A 81 15.18 -17.20 -9.22
CA GLU A 81 15.05 -18.64 -8.99
C GLU A 81 13.93 -18.90 -7.97
N PRO A 82 13.12 -19.96 -8.15
CA PRO A 82 12.15 -20.38 -7.14
C PRO A 82 12.89 -20.93 -5.91
N ILE A 83 12.41 -20.54 -4.74
CA ILE A 83 12.93 -20.99 -3.45
C ILE A 83 11.78 -21.36 -2.50
N THR A 84 12.06 -22.24 -1.57
CA THR A 84 11.19 -22.50 -0.42
C THR A 84 11.86 -21.97 0.83
N VAL A 85 11.22 -21.04 1.49
CA VAL A 85 11.70 -20.43 2.72
C VAL A 85 11.14 -21.21 3.90
N ILE A 86 12.01 -21.61 4.81
CA ILE A 86 11.68 -22.40 6.01
C ILE A 86 12.18 -21.61 7.19
N CYS A 87 11.26 -21.29 8.11
CA CYS A 87 11.57 -20.66 9.39
C CYS A 87 11.15 -21.59 10.52
N SER A 88 12.04 -21.78 11.47
CA SER A 88 11.79 -22.59 12.67
C SER A 88 11.17 -21.77 13.79
N LYS A 89 10.65 -22.44 14.84
CA LYS A 89 10.10 -21.80 16.04
C LYS A 89 11.13 -20.95 16.78
N ASN A 90 12.38 -21.40 16.79
CA ASN A 90 13.48 -20.66 17.44
C ASN A 90 14.10 -19.58 16.53
N GLY A 91 13.41 -19.18 15.46
CA GLY A 91 13.84 -18.10 14.59
C GLY A 91 15.03 -18.43 13.67
N TRP A 92 15.26 -19.72 13.34
CA TRP A 92 16.23 -20.12 12.34
C TRP A 92 15.60 -20.12 10.96
N ILE A 93 16.20 -19.40 10.01
CA ILE A 93 15.67 -19.26 8.65
C ILE A 93 16.66 -19.82 7.62
N ARG A 94 16.13 -20.44 6.57
CA ARG A 94 16.88 -20.92 5.40
C ARG A 94 16.04 -20.92 4.15
N ALA A 95 16.70 -20.92 3.00
CA ALA A 95 16.08 -21.10 1.70
C ALA A 95 16.55 -22.42 1.06
N MET A 96 15.63 -23.18 0.53
CA MET A 96 15.89 -24.36 -0.29
C MET A 96 15.59 -24.06 -1.76
N LYS A 97 16.38 -24.63 -2.66
CA LYS A 97 16.19 -24.44 -4.09
C LYS A 97 14.92 -25.13 -4.58
N GLY A 98 14.14 -24.41 -5.39
CA GLY A 98 12.87 -24.88 -5.95
C GLY A 98 11.70 -24.77 -4.96
N HIS A 99 10.49 -24.93 -5.49
CA HIS A 99 9.28 -25.06 -4.67
C HIS A 99 9.18 -26.49 -4.17
N GLN A 100 9.55 -26.70 -2.92
CA GLN A 100 9.44 -27.97 -2.24
C GLN A 100 8.03 -28.15 -1.69
N ASP A 101 7.66 -29.39 -1.35
CA ASP A 101 6.39 -29.66 -0.70
C ASP A 101 6.33 -28.99 0.67
N LEU A 102 5.29 -28.18 0.91
CA LEU A 102 5.11 -27.44 2.17
C LEU A 102 4.79 -28.35 3.35
N GLU A 103 4.30 -29.56 3.09
CA GLU A 103 3.95 -30.56 4.11
C GLU A 103 5.09 -31.58 4.34
N ALA A 104 6.22 -31.46 3.63
CA ALA A 104 7.34 -32.35 3.79
C ALA A 104 7.98 -32.24 5.18
N GLU A 105 8.56 -33.33 5.65
CA GLU A 105 9.35 -33.34 6.89
C GLU A 105 10.72 -32.70 6.67
N TYR A 106 10.91 -31.52 7.24
CA TYR A 106 12.18 -30.81 7.24
C TYR A 106 12.96 -31.07 8.52
N LYS A 107 14.29 -31.15 8.40
CA LYS A 107 15.15 -31.33 9.56
C LYS A 107 15.37 -29.99 10.26
N PHE A 108 15.17 -30.00 11.57
CA PHE A 108 15.44 -28.88 12.48
C PHE A 108 16.48 -29.27 13.51
N LYS A 109 16.96 -28.32 14.31
CA LYS A 109 17.81 -28.57 15.46
C LYS A 109 17.05 -29.37 16.53
N GLU A 110 17.79 -30.05 17.41
CA GLU A 110 17.20 -30.75 18.52
C GLU A 110 16.41 -29.78 19.42
N GLY A 111 15.16 -30.13 19.69
CA GLY A 111 14.24 -29.25 20.44
C GLY A 111 13.58 -28.14 19.68
N ASP A 112 13.82 -28.03 18.32
CA ASP A 112 13.20 -27.02 17.45
C ASP A 112 12.19 -27.69 16.49
N GLY A 113 11.36 -26.89 15.84
CA GLY A 113 10.33 -27.38 14.93
C GLY A 113 9.92 -26.35 13.88
N PRO A 114 9.08 -26.75 12.92
CA PRO A 114 8.60 -25.85 11.90
C PRO A 114 7.70 -24.75 12.49
N ALA A 115 7.88 -23.51 12.06
CA ALA A 115 6.98 -22.42 12.35
C ALA A 115 6.30 -21.93 11.06
N PHE A 116 7.11 -21.56 10.05
CA PHE A 116 6.60 -21.03 8.80
C PHE A 116 7.34 -21.65 7.63
N ILE A 117 6.59 -22.06 6.61
CA ILE A 117 7.12 -22.55 5.34
C ILE A 117 6.34 -21.87 4.23
N LEU A 118 7.04 -21.23 3.28
CA LEU A 118 6.40 -20.54 2.16
C LEU A 118 7.23 -20.63 0.89
N HIS A 119 6.54 -20.56 -0.24
CA HIS A 119 7.17 -20.46 -1.56
C HIS A 119 7.47 -19.00 -1.89
N ALA A 120 8.68 -18.73 -2.34
CA ALA A 120 9.13 -17.41 -2.76
C ALA A 120 10.08 -17.53 -3.96
N GLU A 121 10.58 -16.41 -4.40
CA GLU A 121 11.65 -16.29 -5.39
C GLU A 121 12.83 -15.55 -4.77
N THR A 122 14.00 -15.69 -5.36
CA THR A 122 15.22 -15.01 -4.89
C THR A 122 15.09 -13.49 -4.90
N THR A 123 14.29 -12.97 -5.82
CA THR A 123 14.03 -11.52 -5.96
C THR A 123 12.95 -10.99 -5.04
N ASP A 124 12.24 -11.88 -4.32
CA ASP A 124 11.17 -11.49 -3.43
C ASP A 124 11.68 -10.90 -2.12
N LYS A 125 10.92 -9.98 -1.57
CA LYS A 125 11.12 -9.45 -0.21
C LYS A 125 10.18 -10.18 0.74
N ILE A 126 10.77 -10.75 1.78
CA ILE A 126 10.08 -11.51 2.80
C ILE A 126 9.90 -10.61 4.01
N LEU A 127 8.65 -10.42 4.42
CA LEU A 127 8.27 -9.61 5.57
C LEU A 127 8.11 -10.51 6.79
N LEU A 128 8.83 -10.18 7.86
CA LEU A 128 8.65 -10.77 9.18
C LEU A 128 7.88 -9.80 10.06
N PHE A 129 6.80 -10.27 10.62
CA PHE A 129 6.09 -9.56 11.67
C PHE A 129 6.49 -10.16 13.03
N ALA A 130 7.05 -9.35 13.90
CA ALA A 130 7.53 -9.76 15.20
C ALA A 130 6.58 -9.33 16.33
N GLU A 131 6.67 -9.98 17.47
CA GLU A 131 5.82 -9.76 18.64
C GLU A 131 5.90 -8.32 19.18
N ASN A 132 7.03 -7.63 18.95
CA ASN A 132 7.21 -6.21 19.29
C ASN A 132 6.41 -5.26 18.39
N GLY A 133 5.57 -5.78 17.49
CA GLY A 133 4.76 -5.00 16.55
C GLY A 133 5.53 -4.38 15.36
N ARG A 134 6.80 -4.76 15.18
CA ARG A 134 7.61 -4.26 14.06
C ARG A 134 7.63 -5.23 12.89
N PHE A 135 7.79 -4.67 11.70
CA PHE A 135 8.05 -5.42 10.48
C PHE A 135 9.54 -5.31 10.12
N TYR A 136 10.11 -6.45 9.76
CA TYR A 136 11.47 -6.55 9.23
C TYR A 136 11.41 -7.13 7.83
N THR A 137 12.29 -6.66 6.94
CA THR A 137 12.34 -7.11 5.55
C THR A 137 13.63 -7.85 5.28
N LEU A 138 13.51 -9.06 4.74
CA LEU A 138 14.62 -9.88 4.24
C LEU A 138 14.50 -10.05 2.74
N SER A 139 15.60 -9.94 2.02
CA SER A 139 15.67 -10.29 0.59
C SER A 139 15.88 -11.78 0.42
N GLY A 140 15.16 -12.41 -0.51
CA GLY A 140 15.22 -13.85 -0.74
C GLY A 140 16.61 -14.36 -1.20
N ASP A 141 17.37 -13.51 -1.87
CA ASP A 141 18.75 -13.79 -2.32
C ASP A 141 19.75 -13.88 -1.17
N LYS A 142 19.52 -13.11 -0.08
CA LYS A 142 20.38 -13.05 1.11
C LYS A 142 20.09 -14.15 2.11
N LEU A 143 19.08 -14.97 1.90
CA LEU A 143 18.77 -16.07 2.78
C LEU A 143 19.84 -17.17 2.70
N PRO A 144 20.24 -17.76 3.85
CA PRO A 144 21.21 -18.85 3.86
C PRO A 144 20.68 -20.04 3.08
N ARG A 145 21.46 -20.50 2.11
CA ARG A 145 21.14 -21.66 1.26
C ARG A 145 21.99 -22.84 1.67
N GLY A 146 21.45 -24.04 1.59
CA GLY A 146 22.20 -25.26 1.80
C GLY A 146 21.48 -26.32 2.63
N ARG A 147 22.24 -27.36 2.97
CA ARG A 147 21.74 -28.54 3.70
C ARG A 147 21.72 -28.38 5.23
N GLY A 148 22.15 -27.21 5.73
CA GLY A 148 22.21 -26.91 7.18
C GLY A 148 20.86 -26.56 7.77
N PHE A 149 20.85 -26.17 9.02
CA PHE A 149 19.64 -25.73 9.75
C PHE A 149 19.27 -24.26 9.45
N GLY A 150 20.08 -23.54 8.68
CA GLY A 150 19.94 -22.11 8.41
C GLY A 150 20.72 -21.25 9.41
N GLU A 151 20.34 -19.98 9.48
CA GLU A 151 20.93 -19.00 10.39
C GLU A 151 19.83 -18.31 11.21
N PRO A 152 20.16 -17.81 12.42
CA PRO A 152 19.21 -17.05 13.21
C PRO A 152 18.81 -15.75 12.47
N VAL A 153 17.53 -15.43 12.44
CA VAL A 153 17.01 -14.20 11.86
C VAL A 153 17.64 -12.96 12.50
N SER A 154 17.96 -13.02 13.80
CA SER A 154 18.61 -11.92 14.54
C SER A 154 19.99 -11.52 13.99
N LEU A 155 20.67 -12.39 13.23
CA LEU A 155 21.93 -12.05 12.54
C LEU A 155 21.70 -11.30 11.23
N MET A 156 20.52 -11.39 10.67
CA MET A 156 20.18 -10.81 9.36
C MET A 156 19.41 -9.50 9.48
N VAL A 157 18.65 -9.33 10.57
CA VAL A 157 17.90 -8.12 10.89
C VAL A 157 18.09 -7.78 12.36
N ASP A 158 17.90 -6.52 12.71
CA ASP A 158 18.02 -6.04 14.10
C ASP A 158 16.80 -6.47 14.94
N LEU A 159 16.64 -7.80 15.07
CA LEU A 159 15.60 -8.43 15.88
C LEU A 159 16.19 -8.74 17.27
N PRO A 160 15.60 -8.19 18.35
CA PRO A 160 16.00 -8.55 19.71
C PRO A 160 15.85 -10.05 19.96
N ALA A 161 16.75 -10.62 20.77
CA ALA A 161 16.82 -12.06 20.97
C ALA A 161 15.63 -12.65 21.77
N ASP A 162 14.89 -11.80 22.44
CA ASP A 162 13.72 -12.12 23.27
C ASP A 162 12.38 -11.89 22.55
N VAL A 163 12.42 -11.65 21.24
CA VAL A 163 11.22 -11.33 20.43
C VAL A 163 10.96 -12.45 19.43
N ASP A 164 9.78 -13.03 19.51
CA ASP A 164 9.34 -14.09 18.62
C ASP A 164 8.77 -13.57 17.29
N ILE A 165 8.84 -14.42 16.27
CA ILE A 165 8.26 -14.15 14.95
C ILE A 165 6.80 -14.62 14.94
N VAL A 166 5.88 -13.67 14.82
CA VAL A 166 4.44 -13.94 14.81
C VAL A 166 3.95 -14.38 13.41
N ARG A 167 4.52 -13.79 12.36
CA ARG A 167 4.11 -14.10 10.98
C ARG A 167 5.25 -13.89 10.00
N LEU A 168 5.29 -14.75 8.99
CA LEU A 168 6.14 -14.60 7.80
C LEU A 168 5.25 -14.43 6.58
N LEU A 169 5.53 -13.40 5.77
CA LEU A 169 4.74 -13.01 4.59
C LEU A 169 5.67 -12.78 3.39
N LYS A 170 5.11 -12.91 2.20
CA LYS A 170 5.74 -12.58 0.92
C LYS A 170 5.04 -11.35 0.34
#